data_28c40905fa137e023c73c9e91d7be454
#
_entry.id   28c40905fa137e023c73c9e91d7be454
#
_cell.length_a   1.000
_cell.length_b   1.000
_cell.length_c   1.000
_cell.angle_alpha   90.00
_cell.angle_beta   90.00
_cell.angle_gamma   90.00
#
_symmetry.space_group_name_H-M   'P 1'
#
loop_
_entity.id
_entity.type
_entity.pdbx_description
1 polymer ?
#
loop_
_entity_poly.entity_id
_entity_poly.type
_entity_poly.pdbx_seq_one_letter_code
_entity_poly.pdbx_strand_id
1 'polypeptide(L)'
;MIQDRCRCKHTFWHRICHITLLAVLPLMGYAQESRYRIMEYNVENLFDTIRSVLTDDIEFTPEGNHQWNTKRYWKKLSDISKTIASAGGKQPVDLVTLIEVENDSVVADLVHKTRLWRIGYEYMITHSKDTRGINIALLYQPHRFRPLTKDSIRVNPGNTKKGRPTRDILHVSGEIPTGDTLDIFVCHLPSRRGGKYAMQYREAIAKELRNAADSVMHTRRRPQIVITGDFNAYYPEKVFTEGLLVKTINKDGEDYQPHNLYLMTHKMKARNDITGTYKFQGEWSQLDQIIVSGTLLSRGEGISNGLCTTPQDCKIVDFEYLLQKDKSGNGVHPYRTYLGPYYQGGYSDHLPVIIDFYF
;
A
#
# COMPACT_ATOMS: atom_id res chain seq x y z
N MET A 1 38.35 72.45 -75.14
CA MET A 1 38.24 71.27 -76.01
C MET A 1 38.24 70.02 -75.15
N ILE A 2 37.26 69.21 -75.37
CA ILE A 2 37.08 67.89 -74.91
C ILE A 2 36.52 67.71 -73.45
N GLN A 3 35.28 67.33 -73.49
CA GLN A 3 34.42 66.72 -72.49
C GLN A 3 35.01 65.46 -71.98
N ASP A 4 34.75 65.19 -70.70
CA ASP A 4 34.55 63.82 -70.28
C ASP A 4 33.46 63.73 -69.22
N ARG A 5 32.47 62.86 -69.55
CA ARG A 5 31.28 62.57 -68.74
C ARG A 5 31.58 61.52 -67.68
N CYS A 6 31.41 61.85 -66.40
CA CYS A 6 31.36 60.86 -65.35
C CYS A 6 29.92 60.30 -65.26
N ARG A 7 29.75 59.05 -65.62
CA ARG A 7 28.53 58.26 -65.37
C ARG A 7 28.52 57.73 -63.95
N CYS A 8 27.65 58.24 -63.09
CA CYS A 8 27.35 57.67 -61.83
C CYS A 8 26.46 56.39 -61.99
N LYS A 9 26.98 55.25 -61.70
CA LYS A 9 26.19 54.01 -61.57
C LYS A 9 25.57 53.91 -60.15
N HIS A 10 24.26 54.09 -60.09
CA HIS A 10 23.48 53.74 -58.86
C HIS A 10 23.38 52.26 -58.76
N THR A 11 24.06 51.69 -57.85
CA THR A 11 23.86 50.30 -57.37
C THR A 11 22.76 50.30 -56.32
N PHE A 12 21.61 49.72 -56.69
CA PHE A 12 20.45 49.53 -55.86
C PHE A 12 20.73 48.34 -54.93
N TRP A 13 20.98 48.60 -53.64
CA TRP A 13 21.10 47.55 -52.61
C TRP A 13 19.70 47.18 -52.14
N HIS A 14 19.22 46.02 -52.63
CA HIS A 14 18.06 45.36 -52.02
C HIS A 14 18.48 44.77 -50.66
N ARG A 15 18.10 45.41 -49.57
CA ARG A 15 18.11 44.84 -48.26
C ARG A 15 16.92 43.87 -48.14
N ILE A 16 17.18 42.56 -48.26
CA ILE A 16 16.25 41.55 -47.98
C ILE A 16 16.20 41.44 -46.39
N CYS A 17 15.17 42.01 -45.79
CA CYS A 17 14.84 41.77 -44.39
C CYS A 17 14.31 40.34 -44.27
N HIS A 18 15.13 39.42 -43.80
CA HIS A 18 14.67 38.13 -43.36
C HIS A 18 13.94 38.34 -42.02
N ILE A 19 12.63 38.39 -42.02
CA ILE A 19 11.78 38.26 -40.83
C ILE A 19 11.79 36.78 -40.48
N THR A 20 12.65 36.38 -39.53
CA THR A 20 12.58 35.07 -38.88
C THR A 20 11.36 35.10 -37.98
N LEU A 21 10.24 34.58 -38.49
CA LEU A 21 9.05 34.30 -37.71
C LEU A 21 9.39 33.15 -36.74
N LEU A 22 9.84 33.46 -35.52
CA LEU A 22 9.94 32.48 -34.43
C LEU A 22 8.50 32.04 -34.08
N ALA A 23 8.09 30.93 -34.65
CA ALA A 23 6.90 30.22 -34.20
C ALA A 23 7.14 29.75 -32.75
N VAL A 24 6.69 30.54 -31.79
CA VAL A 24 6.53 30.11 -30.38
C VAL A 24 5.38 29.12 -30.39
N LEU A 25 5.69 27.86 -30.66
CA LEU A 25 4.77 26.77 -30.36
C LEU A 25 4.54 26.82 -28.83
N PRO A 26 3.30 26.99 -28.35
CA PRO A 26 3.03 26.77 -26.96
C PRO A 26 3.40 25.31 -26.70
N LEU A 27 4.46 25.06 -25.95
CA LEU A 27 4.69 23.81 -25.27
C LEU A 27 3.49 23.65 -24.32
N MET A 28 2.39 23.10 -24.85
CA MET A 28 1.39 22.48 -23.99
C MET A 28 2.11 21.30 -23.35
N GLY A 29 2.82 21.59 -22.26
CA GLY A 29 3.24 20.57 -21.33
C GLY A 29 1.96 19.91 -20.86
N TYR A 30 1.64 18.76 -21.41
CA TYR A 30 0.73 17.86 -20.74
C TYR A 30 1.35 17.67 -19.35
N ALA A 31 0.76 18.26 -18.33
CA ALA A 31 1.12 17.98 -16.97
C ALA A 31 0.95 16.47 -16.83
N GLN A 32 2.06 15.74 -16.80
CA GLN A 32 2.03 14.31 -16.58
C GLN A 32 1.42 14.13 -15.20
N GLU A 33 0.26 13.52 -15.12
CA GLU A 33 -0.40 13.26 -13.83
C GLU A 33 0.60 12.60 -12.88
N SER A 34 0.79 13.21 -11.74
CA SER A 34 1.70 12.69 -10.73
C SER A 34 1.06 11.50 -10.04
N ARG A 35 1.75 10.37 -10.03
CA ARG A 35 1.30 9.17 -9.35
C ARG A 35 1.61 9.25 -7.85
N TYR A 36 0.68 8.75 -7.03
CA TYR A 36 0.86 8.47 -5.61
C TYR A 36 0.48 7.01 -5.34
N ARG A 37 1.43 6.18 -4.97
CA ARG A 37 1.24 4.73 -4.80
C ARG A 37 1.25 4.33 -3.34
N ILE A 38 0.24 3.56 -2.94
CA ILE A 38 0.18 2.88 -1.64
C ILE A 38 0.31 1.37 -1.89
N MET A 39 1.11 0.70 -1.08
CA MET A 39 1.30 -0.75 -1.10
C MET A 39 0.93 -1.34 0.25
N GLU A 40 0.16 -2.39 0.25
CA GLU A 40 -0.09 -3.27 1.39
C GLU A 40 0.69 -4.56 1.20
N TYR A 41 1.34 -5.05 2.27
CA TYR A 41 2.07 -6.30 2.23
C TYR A 41 2.11 -7.00 3.59
N ASN A 42 1.41 -8.11 3.72
CA ASN A 42 1.65 -9.07 4.79
C ASN A 42 2.95 -9.82 4.48
N VAL A 43 3.95 -9.66 5.34
CA VAL A 43 5.32 -10.17 5.10
C VAL A 43 5.59 -11.54 5.75
N GLU A 44 4.56 -12.23 6.23
CA GLU A 44 4.67 -13.56 6.87
C GLU A 44 5.72 -13.60 7.99
N ASN A 45 5.33 -13.16 9.20
CA ASN A 45 6.13 -13.30 10.42
C ASN A 45 7.58 -12.80 10.30
N LEU A 46 7.76 -11.50 10.08
CA LEU A 46 9.07 -10.87 10.03
C LEU A 46 9.58 -10.61 11.46
N PHE A 47 10.25 -11.60 12.03
CA PHE A 47 10.89 -11.55 13.34
C PHE A 47 12.41 -11.35 13.23
N ASP A 48 13.03 -10.78 14.27
CA ASP A 48 14.47 -10.88 14.42
C ASP A 48 14.88 -12.30 14.94
N THR A 49 16.08 -12.47 15.42
CA THR A 49 16.57 -13.78 15.91
C THR A 49 16.79 -13.80 17.42
N ILE A 50 16.28 -12.77 18.12
CA ILE A 50 16.47 -12.57 19.55
C ILE A 50 15.17 -12.87 20.26
N ARG A 51 15.20 -13.81 21.18
CA ARG A 51 14.02 -14.16 21.98
C ARG A 51 13.54 -12.97 22.79
N SER A 52 12.28 -12.59 22.62
CA SER A 52 11.61 -11.62 23.50
C SER A 52 11.25 -12.26 24.84
N VAL A 53 11.37 -11.49 25.91
CA VAL A 53 10.87 -11.90 27.24
C VAL A 53 9.39 -11.53 27.44
N LEU A 54 8.81 -10.76 26.54
CA LEU A 54 7.45 -10.21 26.65
C LEU A 54 6.44 -10.94 25.76
N THR A 55 6.91 -11.71 24.78
CA THR A 55 6.07 -12.32 23.73
C THR A 55 6.42 -13.79 23.54
N ASP A 56 5.52 -14.54 22.93
CA ASP A 56 5.71 -15.96 22.62
C ASP A 56 6.23 -16.11 21.18
N ASP A 57 7.49 -15.76 21.01
CA ASP A 57 8.22 -15.75 19.73
C ASP A 57 9.26 -16.87 19.58
N ILE A 58 9.31 -17.80 20.53
CA ILE A 58 10.33 -18.86 20.59
C ILE A 58 10.46 -19.66 19.29
N GLU A 59 9.37 -19.78 18.52
CA GLU A 59 9.39 -20.46 17.21
C GLU A 59 10.35 -19.79 16.23
N PHE A 60 10.53 -18.47 16.33
CA PHE A 60 11.34 -17.63 15.46
C PHE A 60 12.73 -17.32 16.02
N THR A 61 13.28 -18.23 16.81
CA THR A 61 14.68 -18.18 17.29
C THR A 61 15.52 -19.27 16.63
N PRO A 62 16.86 -19.19 16.70
CA PRO A 62 17.73 -20.25 16.18
C PRO A 62 17.48 -21.63 16.80
N GLU A 63 17.04 -21.68 18.06
CA GLU A 63 16.73 -22.89 18.81
C GLU A 63 15.28 -23.33 18.67
N GLY A 64 14.43 -22.46 18.13
CA GLY A 64 13.01 -22.71 17.94
C GLY A 64 12.70 -23.65 16.77
N ASN A 65 11.43 -24.05 16.67
CA ASN A 65 10.98 -25.02 15.64
C ASN A 65 11.25 -24.58 14.21
N HIS A 66 11.25 -23.28 13.95
CA HIS A 66 11.57 -22.71 12.63
C HIS A 66 13.08 -22.58 12.40
N GLN A 67 13.92 -22.79 13.41
CA GLN A 67 15.37 -22.61 13.32
C GLN A 67 15.71 -21.28 12.65
N TRP A 68 15.04 -20.20 13.11
CA TRP A 68 15.13 -18.87 12.53
C TRP A 68 16.46 -18.21 12.90
N ASN A 69 17.40 -18.16 11.99
CA ASN A 69 18.76 -17.70 12.22
C ASN A 69 19.07 -16.44 11.40
N THR A 70 20.21 -15.81 11.73
CA THR A 70 20.68 -14.57 11.10
C THR A 70 20.72 -14.63 9.56
N LYS A 71 21.09 -15.77 8.96
CA LYS A 71 21.11 -15.93 7.50
C LYS A 71 19.71 -15.87 6.89
N ARG A 72 18.74 -16.53 7.51
CA ARG A 72 17.33 -16.53 7.07
C ARG A 72 16.71 -15.14 7.26
N TYR A 73 17.01 -14.49 8.39
CA TYR A 73 16.56 -13.13 8.69
C TYR A 73 17.01 -12.13 7.62
N TRP A 74 18.30 -12.03 7.35
CA TRP A 74 18.83 -11.10 6.35
C TRP A 74 18.37 -11.42 4.92
N LYS A 75 18.19 -12.71 4.60
CA LYS A 75 17.58 -13.10 3.33
C LYS A 75 16.14 -12.57 3.23
N LYS A 76 15.33 -12.75 4.27
CA LYS A 76 13.95 -12.28 4.34
C LYS A 76 13.86 -10.76 4.16
N LEU A 77 14.68 -10.00 4.89
CA LEU A 77 14.77 -8.55 4.72
C LEU A 77 15.16 -8.13 3.29
N SER A 78 16.15 -8.83 2.71
CA SER A 78 16.55 -8.59 1.31
C SER A 78 15.40 -8.86 0.34
N ASP A 79 14.63 -9.92 0.54
CA ASP A 79 13.51 -10.32 -0.31
C ASP A 79 12.34 -9.32 -0.21
N ILE A 80 11.96 -8.92 1.00
CA ILE A 80 10.94 -7.89 1.23
C ILE A 80 11.36 -6.57 0.59
N SER A 81 12.59 -6.14 0.83
CA SER A 81 13.11 -4.89 0.26
C SER A 81 13.15 -4.91 -1.28
N LYS A 82 13.45 -6.07 -1.88
CA LYS A 82 13.37 -6.27 -3.34
C LYS A 82 11.94 -6.09 -3.82
N THR A 83 10.98 -6.69 -3.14
CA THR A 83 9.57 -6.62 -3.51
C THR A 83 9.05 -5.19 -3.47
N ILE A 84 9.30 -4.46 -2.38
CA ILE A 84 8.92 -3.05 -2.21
C ILE A 84 9.55 -2.17 -3.31
N ALA A 85 10.86 -2.30 -3.54
CA ALA A 85 11.55 -1.53 -4.57
C ALA A 85 11.03 -1.83 -5.97
N SER A 86 10.77 -3.11 -6.28
CA SER A 86 10.22 -3.53 -7.58
C SER A 86 8.80 -3.04 -7.80
N ALA A 87 7.96 -3.03 -6.75
CA ALA A 87 6.59 -2.52 -6.82
C ALA A 87 6.54 -1.01 -7.11
N GLY A 88 7.57 -0.26 -6.73
CA GLY A 88 7.71 1.15 -7.08
C GLY A 88 7.87 1.40 -8.59
N GLY A 89 8.64 0.57 -9.27
CA GLY A 89 8.98 0.77 -10.68
C GLY A 89 9.91 1.97 -10.88
N LYS A 90 9.50 2.93 -11.71
CA LYS A 90 10.29 4.15 -11.98
C LYS A 90 10.33 5.15 -10.82
N GLN A 91 9.34 5.12 -9.95
CA GLN A 91 9.23 5.97 -8.76
C GLN A 91 8.99 5.06 -7.55
N PRO A 92 9.62 5.31 -6.41
CA PRO A 92 9.35 4.55 -5.20
C PRO A 92 7.85 4.49 -4.87
N VAL A 93 7.46 3.52 -4.08
CA VAL A 93 6.13 3.48 -3.45
C VAL A 93 6.08 4.61 -2.42
N ASP A 94 5.01 5.40 -2.39
CA ASP A 94 4.92 6.56 -1.49
C ASP A 94 4.65 6.13 -0.04
N LEU A 95 3.73 5.17 0.14
CA LEU A 95 3.41 4.57 1.44
C LEU A 95 3.42 3.03 1.32
N VAL A 96 4.06 2.36 2.28
CA VAL A 96 4.05 0.89 2.38
C VAL A 96 3.54 0.48 3.74
N THR A 97 2.43 -0.24 3.79
CA THR A 97 1.93 -0.85 5.01
C THR A 97 2.44 -2.28 5.12
N LEU A 98 3.10 -2.59 6.22
CA LEU A 98 3.65 -3.90 6.51
C LEU A 98 2.87 -4.56 7.63
N ILE A 99 2.44 -5.77 7.38
CA ILE A 99 1.70 -6.61 8.31
C ILE A 99 2.59 -7.77 8.75
N GLU A 100 2.50 -8.16 10.01
CA GLU A 100 3.31 -9.22 10.62
C GLU A 100 4.79 -8.85 10.78
N VAL A 101 5.07 -7.65 11.26
CA VAL A 101 6.40 -7.24 11.71
C VAL A 101 6.50 -7.31 13.23
N GLU A 102 7.66 -7.68 13.75
CA GLU A 102 7.83 -7.89 15.18
C GLU A 102 8.01 -6.58 15.95
N ASN A 103 9.05 -5.81 15.62
CA ASN A 103 9.51 -4.68 16.44
C ASN A 103 10.20 -3.60 15.63
N ASP A 104 10.57 -2.49 16.30
CA ASP A 104 11.29 -1.37 15.69
C ASP A 104 12.62 -1.78 15.06
N SER A 105 13.37 -2.69 15.70
CA SER A 105 14.68 -3.13 15.21
C SER A 105 14.57 -3.80 13.84
N VAL A 106 13.55 -4.62 13.65
CA VAL A 106 13.28 -5.32 12.38
C VAL A 106 12.94 -4.32 11.28
N VAL A 107 12.10 -3.33 11.56
CA VAL A 107 11.72 -2.31 10.58
C VAL A 107 12.89 -1.37 10.29
N ALA A 108 13.66 -0.98 11.31
CA ALA A 108 14.88 -0.19 11.14
C ALA A 108 15.91 -0.93 10.26
N ASP A 109 16.13 -2.22 10.49
CA ASP A 109 17.02 -3.05 9.67
C ASP A 109 16.52 -3.12 8.21
N LEU A 110 15.22 -3.28 8.01
CA LEU A 110 14.63 -3.28 6.66
C LEU A 110 14.86 -1.95 5.94
N VAL A 111 14.63 -0.82 6.61
CA VAL A 111 14.71 0.50 6.01
C VAL A 111 16.15 0.97 5.84
N HIS A 112 17.00 0.77 6.86
CA HIS A 112 18.33 1.38 6.89
C HIS A 112 19.48 0.45 6.47
N LYS A 113 19.28 -0.89 6.50
CA LYS A 113 20.35 -1.86 6.22
C LYS A 113 20.10 -2.73 4.98
N THR A 114 19.00 -2.47 4.25
CA THR A 114 18.75 -3.12 2.96
C THR A 114 18.86 -2.13 1.81
N ARG A 115 18.46 -2.53 0.59
CA ARG A 115 18.42 -1.61 -0.56
C ARG A 115 17.49 -0.40 -0.37
N LEU A 116 16.57 -0.46 0.58
CA LEU A 116 15.63 0.63 0.85
C LEU A 116 16.31 1.87 1.45
N TRP A 117 17.51 1.74 2.04
CA TRP A 117 18.24 2.89 2.58
C TRP A 117 18.47 4.00 1.53
N ARG A 118 18.65 3.62 0.26
CA ARG A 118 18.82 4.57 -0.85
C ARG A 118 17.54 5.30 -1.22
N ILE A 119 16.41 4.73 -0.86
CA ILE A 119 15.09 5.30 -1.13
C ILE A 119 14.73 6.34 -0.05
N GLY A 120 15.24 6.17 1.17
CA GLY A 120 15.07 7.13 2.26
C GLY A 120 13.71 7.07 2.92
N TYR A 121 13.16 5.86 3.10
CA TYR A 121 11.94 5.69 3.90
C TYR A 121 12.18 6.02 5.36
N GLU A 122 11.20 6.69 5.95
CA GLU A 122 10.96 6.72 7.39
C GLU A 122 9.84 5.75 7.74
N TYR A 123 9.64 5.44 9.03
CA TYR A 123 8.63 4.48 9.42
C TYR A 123 7.92 4.84 10.74
N MET A 124 6.73 4.24 10.89
CA MET A 124 5.97 4.18 12.13
C MET A 124 5.54 2.75 12.38
N ILE A 125 5.52 2.32 13.63
CA ILE A 125 5.12 0.97 14.04
C ILE A 125 4.17 1.04 15.24
N THR A 126 3.23 0.09 15.35
CA THR A 126 2.45 -0.13 16.58
C THR A 126 3.26 -0.90 17.63
N HIS A 127 2.82 -0.82 18.88
CA HIS A 127 3.34 -1.65 19.97
C HIS A 127 2.14 -2.36 20.63
N SER A 128 1.61 -3.31 19.89
CA SER A 128 0.41 -4.06 20.24
C SER A 128 0.67 -5.01 21.41
N LYS A 129 -0.39 -5.38 22.13
CA LYS A 129 -0.35 -6.44 23.14
C LYS A 129 -0.62 -7.84 22.57
N ASP A 130 -0.38 -8.05 21.27
CA ASP A 130 -0.48 -9.38 20.66
C ASP A 130 0.52 -10.33 21.32
N THR A 131 0.07 -11.51 21.72
CA THR A 131 0.90 -12.46 22.48
C THR A 131 2.08 -13.01 21.70
N ARG A 132 2.00 -13.00 20.36
CA ARG A 132 3.11 -13.42 19.49
C ARG A 132 4.12 -12.30 19.21
N GLY A 133 3.81 -11.05 19.63
CA GLY A 133 4.67 -9.91 19.36
C GLY A 133 4.50 -9.31 17.95
N ILE A 134 3.42 -9.62 17.26
CA ILE A 134 3.17 -9.13 15.91
C ILE A 134 2.61 -7.71 15.92
N ASN A 135 3.19 -6.84 15.12
CA ASN A 135 2.82 -5.46 14.94
C ASN A 135 2.53 -5.12 13.48
N ILE A 136 2.18 -3.86 13.26
CA ILE A 136 1.92 -3.23 11.96
C ILE A 136 2.86 -2.06 11.81
N ALA A 137 3.46 -1.90 10.62
CA ALA A 137 4.28 -0.74 10.31
C ALA A 137 3.79 0.00 9.06
N LEU A 138 4.02 1.31 9.03
CA LEU A 138 3.86 2.17 7.88
C LEU A 138 5.23 2.74 7.51
N LEU A 139 5.74 2.41 6.32
CA LEU A 139 6.89 3.10 5.72
C LEU A 139 6.36 4.25 4.85
N TYR A 140 7.04 5.38 4.87
CA TYR A 140 6.64 6.55 4.08
C TYR A 140 7.83 7.33 3.54
N GLN A 141 7.60 7.98 2.39
CA GLN A 141 8.55 8.91 1.79
C GLN A 141 8.37 10.29 2.45
N PRO A 142 9.35 10.86 3.19
CA PRO A 142 9.16 12.13 3.92
C PRO A 142 8.77 13.32 3.05
N HIS A 143 9.21 13.33 1.78
CA HIS A 143 8.85 14.39 0.82
C HIS A 143 7.50 14.17 0.12
N ARG A 144 6.86 13.01 0.32
CA ARG A 144 5.56 12.63 -0.26
C ARG A 144 4.46 12.50 0.79
N PHE A 145 4.83 12.33 2.04
CA PHE A 145 3.92 12.22 3.15
C PHE A 145 4.55 12.84 4.40
N ARG A 146 3.97 13.91 4.90
CA ARG A 146 4.38 14.58 6.13
C ARG A 146 3.42 14.22 7.25
N PRO A 147 3.77 13.30 8.15
CA PRO A 147 2.89 12.90 9.24
C PRO A 147 2.49 14.09 10.12
N LEU A 148 1.22 14.14 10.48
CA LEU A 148 0.62 15.13 11.39
C LEU A 148 0.27 14.50 12.73
N THR A 149 -0.37 13.32 12.70
CA THR A 149 -0.71 12.53 13.89
C THR A 149 -0.46 11.06 13.66
N LYS A 150 -0.17 10.33 14.76
CA LYS A 150 -0.10 8.87 14.80
C LYS A 150 -0.87 8.38 16.01
N ASP A 151 -1.82 7.50 15.79
CA ASP A 151 -2.61 6.84 16.83
C ASP A 151 -2.52 5.33 16.70
N SER A 152 -2.44 4.63 17.81
CA SER A 152 -2.59 3.18 17.91
C SER A 152 -3.92 2.89 18.62
N ILE A 153 -4.94 2.58 17.81
CA ILE A 153 -6.28 2.32 18.32
C ILE A 153 -6.30 0.91 18.87
N ARG A 154 -6.37 0.82 20.18
CA ARG A 154 -6.44 -0.47 20.86
C ARG A 154 -7.83 -1.06 20.73
N VAL A 155 -7.91 -2.22 20.12
CA VAL A 155 -9.17 -2.96 20.04
C VAL A 155 -9.39 -3.74 21.32
N ASN A 156 -10.51 -3.45 21.97
CA ASN A 156 -10.95 -4.22 23.13
C ASN A 156 -11.96 -5.28 22.66
N PRO A 157 -11.67 -6.59 22.80
CA PRO A 157 -12.57 -7.65 22.34
C PRO A 157 -13.89 -7.75 23.11
N GLY A 158 -14.19 -6.76 23.94
CA GLY A 158 -15.36 -6.78 24.83
C GLY A 158 -15.24 -7.78 25.97
N ASN A 159 -16.31 -7.91 26.74
CA ASN A 159 -16.40 -8.82 27.92
C ASN A 159 -16.39 -10.32 27.57
N THR A 160 -15.77 -10.74 26.50
CA THR A 160 -15.62 -12.17 26.20
C THR A 160 -14.56 -12.74 27.13
N LYS A 161 -14.92 -13.63 28.05
CA LYS A 161 -14.05 -14.33 29.02
C LYS A 161 -12.82 -15.02 28.40
N LYS A 162 -12.63 -14.94 27.08
CA LYS A 162 -11.54 -15.54 26.28
C LYS A 162 -10.87 -14.54 25.31
N GLY A 163 -11.15 -13.24 25.40
CA GLY A 163 -10.56 -12.24 24.53
C GLY A 163 -9.06 -12.14 24.74
N ARG A 164 -8.28 -12.69 23.83
CA ARG A 164 -6.83 -12.45 23.82
C ARG A 164 -6.56 -11.05 23.26
N PRO A 165 -5.57 -10.34 23.80
CA PRO A 165 -5.09 -9.11 23.13
C PRO A 165 -4.76 -9.40 21.66
N THR A 166 -5.07 -8.43 20.82
CA THR A 166 -4.78 -8.50 19.38
C THR A 166 -3.99 -7.28 18.95
N ARG A 167 -3.69 -7.21 17.66
CA ARG A 167 -2.99 -6.08 17.07
C ARG A 167 -3.83 -4.82 17.17
N ASP A 168 -3.19 -3.71 17.50
CA ASP A 168 -3.80 -2.40 17.45
C ASP A 168 -4.00 -1.99 15.98
N ILE A 169 -4.99 -1.15 15.70
CA ILE A 169 -5.14 -0.50 14.39
C ILE A 169 -4.21 0.72 14.39
N LEU A 170 -3.34 0.83 13.39
CA LEU A 170 -2.53 2.02 13.18
C LEU A 170 -3.35 3.05 12.40
N HIS A 171 -3.52 4.25 12.94
CA HIS A 171 -4.05 5.41 12.22
C HIS A 171 -2.97 6.48 12.12
N VAL A 172 -2.74 6.97 10.91
CA VAL A 172 -1.82 8.08 10.66
C VAL A 172 -2.51 9.08 9.75
N SER A 173 -2.55 10.34 10.20
CA SER A 173 -2.91 11.48 9.34
C SER A 173 -1.64 12.13 8.84
N GLY A 174 -1.57 12.49 7.56
CA GLY A 174 -0.42 13.19 7.00
C GLY A 174 -0.78 14.06 5.81
N GLU A 175 0.01 15.10 5.61
CA GLU A 175 -0.12 15.97 4.44
C GLU A 175 0.56 15.32 3.24
N ILE A 176 -0.11 15.36 2.09
CA ILE A 176 0.34 14.82 0.81
C ILE A 176 0.69 15.97 -0.16
N PRO A 177 1.35 15.70 -1.31
CA PRO A 177 1.81 16.75 -2.24
C PRO A 177 0.73 17.68 -2.79
N THR A 178 -0.54 17.29 -2.73
CA THR A 178 -1.66 18.17 -3.12
C THR A 178 -1.97 19.26 -2.08
N GLY A 179 -1.37 19.20 -0.88
CA GLY A 179 -1.70 20.03 0.28
C GLY A 179 -2.89 19.50 1.09
N ASP A 180 -3.53 18.43 0.64
CA ASP A 180 -4.61 17.77 1.37
C ASP A 180 -4.06 16.89 2.51
N THR A 181 -4.93 16.51 3.44
CA THR A 181 -4.64 15.49 4.45
C THR A 181 -5.17 14.14 3.99
N LEU A 182 -4.29 13.13 3.98
CA LEU A 182 -4.64 11.72 3.81
C LEU A 182 -4.64 11.06 5.18
N ASP A 183 -5.73 10.36 5.51
CA ASP A 183 -5.85 9.54 6.71
C ASP A 183 -5.72 8.06 6.30
N ILE A 184 -4.70 7.37 6.81
CA ILE A 184 -4.47 5.96 6.54
C ILE A 184 -4.70 5.12 7.79
N PHE A 185 -5.55 4.11 7.68
CA PHE A 185 -5.79 3.10 8.69
C PHE A 185 -5.21 1.78 8.24
N VAL A 186 -4.42 1.15 9.09
CA VAL A 186 -3.81 -0.16 8.81
C VAL A 186 -4.23 -1.14 9.88
N CYS A 187 -4.73 -2.31 9.47
CA CYS A 187 -5.23 -3.32 10.40
C CYS A 187 -4.72 -4.73 10.05
N HIS A 188 -4.68 -5.59 11.07
CA HIS A 188 -4.48 -7.02 10.89
C HIS A 188 -5.47 -7.76 11.78
N LEU A 189 -6.54 -8.28 11.18
CA LEU A 189 -7.62 -8.94 11.89
C LEU A 189 -7.23 -10.38 12.29
N PRO A 190 -7.88 -10.95 13.32
CA PRO A 190 -7.62 -12.32 13.77
C PRO A 190 -7.77 -13.36 12.68
N SER A 191 -6.83 -14.32 12.65
CA SER A 191 -6.80 -15.41 11.68
C SER A 191 -8.09 -16.25 11.68
N ARG A 192 -8.42 -16.81 10.52
CA ARG A 192 -9.58 -17.69 10.32
C ARG A 192 -9.53 -18.99 11.13
N ARG A 193 -8.35 -19.40 11.60
CA ARG A 193 -8.15 -20.65 12.40
C ARG A 193 -8.95 -20.69 13.71
N GLY A 194 -9.33 -19.53 14.25
CA GLY A 194 -10.13 -19.43 15.48
C GLY A 194 -11.64 -19.72 15.31
N GLY A 195 -12.10 -20.13 14.11
CA GLY A 195 -13.48 -20.49 13.82
C GLY A 195 -14.47 -19.36 14.11
N LYS A 196 -15.68 -19.71 14.61
CA LYS A 196 -16.77 -18.76 14.88
C LYS A 196 -16.35 -17.63 15.84
N TYR A 197 -15.52 -17.94 16.84
CA TYR A 197 -15.05 -16.93 17.79
C TYR A 197 -14.18 -15.87 17.11
N ALA A 198 -13.22 -16.29 16.30
CA ALA A 198 -12.39 -15.36 15.55
C ALA A 198 -13.21 -14.53 14.54
N MET A 199 -14.27 -15.12 13.96
CA MET A 199 -15.19 -14.40 13.08
C MET A 199 -15.87 -13.24 13.82
N GLN A 200 -16.49 -13.52 14.97
CA GLN A 200 -17.14 -12.47 15.78
C GLN A 200 -16.16 -11.39 16.23
N TYR A 201 -14.92 -11.79 16.50
CA TYR A 201 -13.88 -10.84 16.88
C TYR A 201 -13.49 -9.94 15.70
N ARG A 202 -13.34 -10.49 14.49
CA ARG A 202 -13.11 -9.68 13.28
C ARG A 202 -14.25 -8.68 13.03
N GLU A 203 -15.50 -9.12 13.22
CA GLU A 203 -16.68 -8.23 13.09
C GLU A 203 -16.66 -7.09 14.11
N ALA A 204 -16.26 -7.35 15.36
CA ALA A 204 -16.12 -6.32 16.39
C ALA A 204 -15.02 -5.30 16.03
N ILE A 205 -13.84 -5.78 15.59
CA ILE A 205 -12.74 -4.92 15.15
C ILE A 205 -13.16 -4.06 13.96
N ALA A 206 -13.89 -4.63 13.00
CA ALA A 206 -14.39 -3.90 11.84
C ALA A 206 -15.32 -2.75 12.24
N LYS A 207 -16.16 -2.93 13.27
CA LYS A 207 -17.00 -1.85 13.81
C LYS A 207 -16.19 -0.75 14.46
N GLU A 208 -15.15 -1.09 15.24
CA GLU A 208 -14.25 -0.10 15.84
C GLU A 208 -13.50 0.69 14.76
N LEU A 209 -13.01 0.00 13.73
CA LEU A 209 -12.36 0.62 12.58
C LEU A 209 -13.32 1.56 11.83
N ARG A 210 -14.59 1.15 11.66
CA ARG A 210 -15.62 1.99 11.06
C ARG A 210 -15.88 3.23 11.90
N ASN A 211 -16.04 3.10 13.20
CA ASN A 211 -16.27 4.22 14.13
C ASN A 211 -15.11 5.22 14.08
N ALA A 212 -13.86 4.72 14.03
CA ALA A 212 -12.68 5.58 13.89
C ALA A 212 -12.67 6.34 12.55
N ALA A 213 -12.99 5.65 11.44
CA ALA A 213 -13.09 6.27 10.13
C ALA A 213 -14.22 7.31 10.07
N ASP A 214 -15.38 7.01 10.65
CA ASP A 214 -16.50 7.96 10.75
C ASP A 214 -16.15 9.20 11.55
N SER A 215 -15.41 9.05 12.65
CA SER A 215 -14.91 10.19 13.42
C SER A 215 -14.05 11.13 12.58
N VAL A 216 -13.15 10.56 11.76
CA VAL A 216 -12.34 11.35 10.81
C VAL A 216 -13.24 11.98 9.73
N MET A 217 -14.18 11.24 9.17
CA MET A 217 -15.11 11.77 8.15
C MET A 217 -15.90 12.97 8.64
N HIS A 218 -16.29 13.01 9.92
CA HIS A 218 -17.03 14.13 10.49
C HIS A 218 -16.15 15.36 10.74
N THR A 219 -14.85 15.20 10.92
CA THR A 219 -13.92 16.30 11.21
C THR A 219 -13.28 16.91 9.97
N ARG A 220 -13.22 16.15 8.87
CA ARG A 220 -12.60 16.59 7.62
C ARG A 220 -13.64 17.20 6.67
N ARG A 221 -13.33 18.37 6.11
CA ARG A 221 -14.15 18.95 5.03
C ARG A 221 -14.18 18.07 3.79
N ARG A 222 -13.05 17.42 3.47
CA ARG A 222 -12.84 16.50 2.36
C ARG A 222 -12.10 15.27 2.88
N PRO A 223 -12.83 14.25 3.38
CA PRO A 223 -12.20 13.08 3.99
C PRO A 223 -11.54 12.21 2.92
N GLN A 224 -10.21 12.23 2.85
CA GLN A 224 -9.42 11.32 2.04
C GLN A 224 -8.91 10.20 2.96
N ILE A 225 -9.62 9.07 2.94
CA ILE A 225 -9.35 7.94 3.84
C ILE A 225 -8.98 6.72 3.02
N VAL A 226 -7.89 6.07 3.42
CA VAL A 226 -7.50 4.74 2.94
C VAL A 226 -7.45 3.81 4.14
N ILE A 227 -8.16 2.69 4.06
CA ILE A 227 -8.12 1.60 5.03
C ILE A 227 -7.50 0.39 4.33
N THR A 228 -6.46 -0.21 4.92
CA THR A 228 -5.74 -1.31 4.30
C THR A 228 -5.22 -2.31 5.33
N GLY A 229 -4.86 -3.51 4.89
CA GLY A 229 -4.28 -4.55 5.72
C GLY A 229 -4.81 -5.93 5.43
N ASP A 230 -4.37 -6.91 6.26
CA ASP A 230 -4.89 -8.27 6.24
C ASP A 230 -6.15 -8.37 7.11
N PHE A 231 -7.29 -8.46 6.45
CA PHE A 231 -8.59 -8.59 7.11
C PHE A 231 -8.90 -10.03 7.54
N ASN A 232 -8.15 -11.02 7.07
CA ASN A 232 -8.49 -12.43 7.26
C ASN A 232 -9.96 -12.74 6.93
N ALA A 233 -10.55 -11.94 6.04
CA ALA A 233 -11.92 -11.99 5.58
C ALA A 233 -12.02 -11.45 4.15
N TYR A 234 -13.07 -11.83 3.43
CA TYR A 234 -13.35 -11.35 2.09
C TYR A 234 -14.84 -11.02 1.91
N TYR A 235 -15.14 -10.18 0.94
CA TYR A 235 -16.52 -9.80 0.63
C TYR A 235 -17.30 -11.04 0.08
N PRO A 236 -18.53 -11.31 0.54
CA PRO A 236 -19.40 -10.44 1.33
C PRO A 236 -19.52 -10.80 2.83
N GLU A 237 -18.43 -11.22 3.49
CA GLU A 237 -18.49 -11.51 4.92
C GLU A 237 -18.97 -10.29 5.74
N LYS A 238 -19.56 -10.55 6.93
CA LYS A 238 -20.12 -9.52 7.82
C LYS A 238 -19.14 -8.42 8.25
N VAL A 239 -17.85 -8.72 8.26
CA VAL A 239 -16.76 -7.74 8.43
C VAL A 239 -16.99 -6.53 7.51
N PHE A 240 -17.35 -6.78 6.25
CA PHE A 240 -17.52 -5.74 5.22
C PHE A 240 -18.95 -5.22 5.14
N THR A 241 -19.95 -6.09 5.25
CA THR A 241 -21.37 -5.74 5.03
C THR A 241 -22.06 -5.16 6.27
N GLU A 242 -21.67 -5.60 7.48
CA GLU A 242 -22.25 -5.18 8.75
C GLU A 242 -21.24 -4.42 9.64
N GLY A 243 -19.95 -4.70 9.52
CA GLY A 243 -18.89 -4.06 10.28
C GLY A 243 -18.49 -2.72 9.66
N LEU A 244 -17.83 -2.75 8.52
CA LEU A 244 -17.34 -1.56 7.82
C LEU A 244 -18.38 -0.86 6.97
N LEU A 245 -19.47 -1.53 6.59
CA LEU A 245 -20.54 -1.01 5.72
C LEU A 245 -20.01 -0.55 4.37
N VAL A 246 -19.04 -1.30 3.80
CA VAL A 246 -18.43 -0.95 2.52
C VAL A 246 -19.40 -1.15 1.35
N LYS A 247 -19.21 -0.32 0.32
CA LYS A 247 -19.86 -0.47 -0.98
C LYS A 247 -18.90 -1.15 -1.95
N THR A 248 -19.45 -1.95 -2.87
CA THR A 248 -18.71 -2.45 -4.04
C THR A 248 -18.95 -1.53 -5.22
N ILE A 249 -17.93 -1.37 -6.07
CA ILE A 249 -18.02 -0.58 -7.29
C ILE A 249 -18.43 -1.52 -8.42
N ASN A 250 -19.60 -1.26 -9.03
CA ASN A 250 -20.16 -2.11 -10.08
C ASN A 250 -20.03 -1.52 -11.48
N LYS A 251 -19.93 -0.19 -11.59
CA LYS A 251 -19.77 0.53 -12.85
C LYS A 251 -18.85 1.70 -12.67
N ASP A 252 -18.04 1.99 -13.68
CA ASP A 252 -17.25 3.22 -13.74
C ASP A 252 -18.20 4.43 -13.87
N GLY A 253 -17.88 5.51 -13.15
CA GLY A 253 -18.65 6.76 -13.20
C GLY A 253 -19.94 6.76 -12.36
N GLU A 254 -20.05 5.88 -11.37
CA GLU A 254 -21.10 5.98 -10.35
C GLU A 254 -20.96 7.30 -9.55
N ASP A 255 -22.08 7.81 -9.03
CA ASP A 255 -22.09 8.94 -8.09
C ASP A 255 -21.56 8.47 -6.72
N TYR A 256 -20.26 8.64 -6.51
CA TYR A 256 -19.59 8.21 -5.28
C TYR A 256 -19.85 9.20 -4.13
N GLN A 257 -20.51 8.72 -3.10
CA GLN A 257 -20.80 9.54 -1.92
C GLN A 257 -19.52 9.72 -1.08
N PRO A 258 -19.07 10.96 -0.80
CA PRO A 258 -17.80 11.26 -0.14
C PRO A 258 -17.56 10.52 1.19
N HIS A 259 -18.62 10.32 1.98
CA HIS A 259 -18.59 9.70 3.30
C HIS A 259 -18.89 8.19 3.28
N ASN A 260 -18.97 7.57 2.12
CA ASN A 260 -19.04 6.11 2.00
C ASN A 260 -17.63 5.54 1.82
N LEU A 261 -17.47 4.30 2.28
CA LEU A 261 -16.28 3.48 2.08
C LEU A 261 -16.53 2.51 0.90
N TYR A 262 -15.56 2.43 0.00
CA TYR A 262 -15.62 1.62 -1.21
C TYR A 262 -14.49 0.60 -1.24
N LEU A 263 -14.82 -0.66 -1.51
CA LEU A 263 -13.88 -1.78 -1.55
C LEU A 263 -13.22 -1.86 -2.92
N MET A 264 -11.92 -1.55 -3.00
CA MET A 264 -11.14 -1.51 -4.23
C MET A 264 -10.69 -2.91 -4.68
N THR A 265 -10.51 -3.82 -3.75
CA THR A 265 -9.98 -5.18 -4.00
C THR A 265 -11.05 -6.20 -4.41
N HIS A 266 -12.30 -5.77 -4.59
CA HIS A 266 -13.38 -6.68 -4.96
C HIS A 266 -13.21 -7.24 -6.37
N LYS A 267 -13.19 -8.58 -6.48
CA LYS A 267 -13.04 -9.30 -7.77
C LYS A 267 -11.74 -9.00 -8.54
N MET A 268 -10.69 -8.61 -7.86
CA MET A 268 -9.37 -8.46 -8.50
C MET A 268 -8.91 -9.77 -9.13
N LYS A 269 -8.20 -9.64 -10.25
CA LYS A 269 -7.54 -10.74 -10.94
C LYS A 269 -6.16 -10.30 -11.37
N ALA A 270 -5.21 -11.22 -11.28
CA ALA A 270 -3.88 -11.07 -11.84
C ALA A 270 -3.62 -12.21 -12.84
N ARG A 271 -2.42 -12.26 -13.43
CA ARG A 271 -2.05 -13.36 -14.33
C ARG A 271 -2.05 -14.71 -13.61
N ASN A 272 -1.98 -15.79 -14.39
CA ASN A 272 -1.98 -17.18 -13.89
C ASN A 272 -3.22 -17.54 -13.04
N ASP A 273 -4.38 -16.96 -13.37
CA ASP A 273 -5.65 -17.19 -12.66
C ASP A 273 -5.59 -16.88 -11.17
N ILE A 274 -4.72 -15.96 -10.76
CA ILE A 274 -4.64 -15.44 -9.40
C ILE A 274 -5.86 -14.57 -9.15
N THR A 275 -6.70 -14.97 -8.20
CA THR A 275 -7.94 -14.25 -7.82
C THR A 275 -7.94 -13.77 -6.37
N GLY A 276 -6.78 -13.76 -5.73
CA GLY A 276 -6.60 -13.34 -4.35
C GLY A 276 -5.14 -13.24 -3.97
N THR A 277 -4.88 -12.80 -2.76
CA THR A 277 -3.53 -12.58 -2.23
C THR A 277 -2.98 -13.78 -1.47
N TYR A 278 -3.84 -14.65 -0.97
CA TYR A 278 -3.50 -15.83 -0.18
C TYR A 278 -4.06 -17.10 -0.82
N LYS A 279 -3.29 -18.20 -0.83
CA LYS A 279 -3.76 -19.49 -1.36
C LYS A 279 -3.69 -20.58 -0.29
N PHE A 280 -4.82 -21.23 -0.06
CA PHE A 280 -4.93 -22.34 0.88
C PHE A 280 -5.72 -23.50 0.27
N GLN A 281 -5.21 -24.73 0.37
CA GLN A 281 -5.82 -25.95 -0.17
C GLN A 281 -6.25 -25.85 -1.66
N GLY A 282 -5.45 -25.13 -2.45
CA GLY A 282 -5.71 -24.96 -3.89
C GLY A 282 -6.60 -23.75 -4.24
N GLU A 283 -7.24 -23.11 -3.27
CA GLU A 283 -8.15 -21.99 -3.49
C GLU A 283 -7.53 -20.64 -3.10
N TRP A 284 -7.69 -19.64 -3.96
CA TRP A 284 -7.29 -18.27 -3.71
C TRP A 284 -8.33 -17.55 -2.84
N SER A 285 -7.86 -16.75 -1.92
CA SER A 285 -8.67 -15.86 -1.07
C SER A 285 -8.10 -14.45 -1.11
N GLN A 286 -8.98 -13.46 -1.29
CA GLN A 286 -8.60 -12.05 -1.21
C GLN A 286 -8.72 -11.62 0.25
N LEU A 287 -7.63 -11.74 1.02
CA LEU A 287 -7.59 -11.42 2.45
C LEU A 287 -7.04 -10.02 2.72
N ASP A 288 -6.12 -9.57 1.89
CA ASP A 288 -5.46 -8.27 1.96
C ASP A 288 -6.31 -7.26 1.19
N GLN A 289 -6.78 -6.22 1.87
CA GLN A 289 -7.80 -5.33 1.35
C GLN A 289 -7.31 -3.89 1.27
N ILE A 290 -7.85 -3.16 0.29
CA ILE A 290 -7.76 -1.70 0.20
C ILE A 290 -9.18 -1.17 0.04
N ILE A 291 -9.54 -0.23 0.93
CA ILE A 291 -10.83 0.43 0.99
C ILE A 291 -10.57 1.93 0.97
N VAL A 292 -11.33 2.69 0.21
CA VAL A 292 -11.16 4.14 0.10
C VAL A 292 -12.45 4.89 0.38
N SER A 293 -12.36 6.13 0.85
CA SER A 293 -13.52 7.04 0.89
C SER A 293 -13.93 7.46 -0.51
N GLY A 294 -15.23 7.74 -0.71
CA GLY A 294 -15.74 8.17 -2.02
C GLY A 294 -15.09 9.44 -2.56
N THR A 295 -14.55 10.27 -1.69
CA THR A 295 -13.75 11.47 -2.05
C THR A 295 -12.53 11.13 -2.93
N LEU A 296 -11.98 9.93 -2.79
CA LEU A 296 -10.83 9.46 -3.58
C LEU A 296 -11.25 8.80 -4.91
N LEU A 297 -12.55 8.64 -5.17
CA LEU A 297 -13.08 8.06 -6.41
C LEU A 297 -13.60 9.12 -7.38
N SER A 298 -13.71 10.38 -6.94
CA SER A 298 -14.08 11.50 -7.80
C SER A 298 -13.31 12.74 -7.39
N ARG A 299 -12.83 13.51 -8.36
CA ARG A 299 -12.10 14.76 -8.07
C ARG A 299 -12.98 15.86 -7.49
N GLY A 300 -14.32 15.75 -7.59
CA GLY A 300 -15.26 16.80 -7.22
C GLY A 300 -15.23 18.00 -8.18
N GLU A 301 -16.32 18.76 -8.25
CA GLU A 301 -16.36 19.96 -9.09
C GLU A 301 -15.38 21.03 -8.58
N GLY A 302 -14.58 21.60 -9.49
CA GLY A 302 -13.63 22.67 -9.19
C GLY A 302 -12.33 22.26 -8.49
N ILE A 303 -12.06 20.95 -8.31
CA ILE A 303 -10.81 20.46 -7.72
C ILE A 303 -9.91 19.89 -8.80
N SER A 304 -8.92 20.68 -9.22
CA SER A 304 -7.97 20.29 -10.28
C SER A 304 -6.88 19.32 -9.82
N ASN A 305 -6.47 19.36 -8.54
CA ASN A 305 -5.27 18.68 -8.04
C ASN A 305 -5.54 17.70 -6.87
N GLY A 306 -6.75 17.15 -6.71
CA GLY A 306 -7.02 16.16 -5.67
C GLY A 306 -6.64 14.75 -6.08
N LEU A 307 -6.22 13.92 -5.12
CA LEU A 307 -6.00 12.48 -5.36
C LEU A 307 -7.29 11.83 -5.90
N CYS A 308 -7.14 11.04 -6.96
CA CYS A 308 -8.21 10.27 -7.54
C CYS A 308 -7.69 8.90 -7.97
N THR A 309 -8.53 7.87 -7.82
CA THR A 309 -8.22 6.49 -8.21
C THR A 309 -9.45 5.81 -8.81
N THR A 310 -9.23 4.69 -9.46
CA THR A 310 -10.28 3.81 -9.99
C THR A 310 -10.02 2.37 -9.53
N PRO A 311 -11.01 1.45 -9.60
CA PRO A 311 -10.79 0.04 -9.31
C PRO A 311 -9.67 -0.61 -10.14
N GLN A 312 -9.43 -0.13 -11.36
CA GLN A 312 -8.41 -0.64 -12.27
C GLN A 312 -6.99 -0.27 -11.84
N ASP A 313 -6.86 0.73 -10.98
CA ASP A 313 -5.58 1.17 -10.41
C ASP A 313 -5.18 0.34 -9.18
N CYS A 314 -6.09 -0.50 -8.67
CA CYS A 314 -5.81 -1.44 -7.59
C CYS A 314 -5.42 -2.81 -8.17
N LYS A 315 -4.24 -3.33 -7.78
CA LYS A 315 -3.66 -4.53 -8.40
C LYS A 315 -2.95 -5.42 -7.39
N ILE A 316 -3.05 -6.74 -7.60
CA ILE A 316 -2.18 -7.72 -6.94
C ILE A 316 -0.80 -7.64 -7.59
N VAL A 317 0.26 -7.62 -6.79
CA VAL A 317 1.64 -7.67 -7.25
C VAL A 317 2.03 -9.14 -7.45
N ASP A 318 2.08 -9.58 -8.69
CA ASP A 318 2.26 -10.98 -9.08
C ASP A 318 3.60 -11.24 -9.78
N PHE A 319 4.69 -10.62 -9.32
CA PHE A 319 6.02 -10.90 -9.87
C PHE A 319 6.35 -12.38 -9.84
N GLU A 320 6.98 -12.90 -10.88
CA GLU A 320 7.29 -14.34 -11.01
C GLU A 320 8.06 -14.90 -9.80
N TYR A 321 8.98 -14.11 -9.24
CA TYR A 321 9.75 -14.52 -8.07
C TYR A 321 8.95 -14.60 -6.77
N LEU A 322 7.74 -14.00 -6.72
CA LEU A 322 6.81 -14.14 -5.59
C LEU A 322 5.98 -15.41 -5.67
N LEU A 323 6.08 -16.15 -6.76
CA LEU A 323 5.22 -17.29 -7.07
C LEU A 323 6.04 -18.59 -7.14
N GLN A 324 5.43 -19.66 -6.70
CA GLN A 324 5.96 -21.03 -6.85
C GLN A 324 4.89 -21.90 -7.51
N LYS A 325 5.31 -22.82 -8.39
CA LYS A 325 4.40 -23.80 -8.98
C LYS A 325 3.87 -24.75 -7.91
N ASP A 326 2.59 -24.99 -7.93
CA ASP A 326 1.95 -25.97 -7.06
C ASP A 326 2.36 -27.38 -7.49
N LYS A 327 2.86 -28.19 -6.54
CA LYS A 327 3.28 -29.57 -6.78
C LYS A 327 2.12 -30.48 -7.22
N SER A 328 0.90 -30.11 -6.85
CA SER A 328 -0.34 -30.82 -7.25
C SER A 328 -0.79 -30.52 -8.68
N GLY A 329 -0.12 -29.62 -9.41
CA GLY A 329 -0.51 -29.17 -10.74
C GLY A 329 -1.60 -28.10 -10.76
N ASN A 330 -2.01 -27.58 -9.61
CA ASN A 330 -3.08 -26.58 -9.46
C ASN A 330 -2.59 -25.12 -9.67
N GLY A 331 -1.72 -24.91 -10.67
CA GLY A 331 -1.23 -23.58 -11.03
C GLY A 331 -0.08 -23.11 -10.12
N VAL A 332 -0.21 -21.89 -9.57
CA VAL A 332 0.82 -21.27 -8.73
C VAL A 332 0.25 -20.90 -7.35
N HIS A 333 1.14 -20.71 -6.40
CA HIS A 333 0.83 -20.15 -5.06
C HIS A 333 1.91 -19.15 -4.63
N PRO A 334 1.68 -18.28 -3.62
CA PRO A 334 2.72 -17.42 -3.08
C PRO A 334 3.92 -18.25 -2.62
N TYR A 335 5.13 -17.79 -2.96
CA TYR A 335 6.37 -18.43 -2.50
C TYR A 335 6.65 -18.00 -1.07
N ARG A 336 6.12 -18.78 -0.12
CA ARG A 336 6.15 -18.52 1.31
C ARG A 336 7.49 -18.78 1.96
N THR A 337 7.73 -18.17 3.10
CA THR A 337 8.93 -18.40 3.91
C THR A 337 8.93 -19.77 4.55
N TYR A 338 7.78 -20.22 5.06
CA TYR A 338 7.60 -21.52 5.70
C TYR A 338 6.36 -22.25 5.21
N LEU A 339 6.44 -23.58 5.20
CA LEU A 339 5.31 -24.49 5.07
C LEU A 339 5.27 -25.37 6.31
N GLY A 340 4.42 -25.03 7.29
CA GLY A 340 4.53 -25.58 8.63
C GLY A 340 5.91 -25.25 9.21
N PRO A 341 6.65 -26.21 9.79
CA PRO A 341 7.99 -25.95 10.32
C PRO A 341 9.09 -25.91 9.25
N TYR A 342 8.78 -26.24 8.00
CA TYR A 342 9.77 -26.41 6.93
C TYR A 342 10.06 -25.09 6.22
N TYR A 343 11.31 -24.67 6.32
CA TYR A 343 11.80 -23.46 5.63
C TYR A 343 11.78 -23.66 4.09
N GLN A 344 11.08 -22.78 3.40
CA GLN A 344 10.99 -22.75 1.93
C GLN A 344 11.91 -21.71 1.32
N GLY A 345 12.25 -20.66 2.08
CA GLY A 345 13.12 -19.58 1.64
C GLY A 345 12.47 -18.59 0.68
N GLY A 346 11.16 -18.54 0.66
CA GLY A 346 10.38 -17.60 -0.15
C GLY A 346 10.16 -16.25 0.54
N TYR A 347 9.27 -15.47 -0.05
CA TYR A 347 9.01 -14.06 0.27
C TYR A 347 7.92 -13.89 1.33
N SER A 348 6.73 -14.41 1.06
CA SER A 348 5.58 -14.40 1.96
C SER A 348 4.54 -15.41 1.48
N ASP A 349 3.62 -15.82 2.35
CA ASP A 349 2.42 -16.58 1.98
C ASP A 349 1.28 -15.68 1.48
N HIS A 350 1.49 -14.36 1.48
CA HIS A 350 0.63 -13.37 0.86
C HIS A 350 1.31 -12.68 -0.33
N LEU A 351 0.52 -12.30 -1.34
CA LEU A 351 0.96 -11.40 -2.41
C LEU A 351 0.59 -9.96 -2.04
N PRO A 352 1.50 -9.00 -2.30
CA PRO A 352 1.19 -7.60 -2.02
C PRO A 352 0.07 -7.06 -2.89
N VAL A 353 -0.62 -6.02 -2.41
CA VAL A 353 -1.58 -5.24 -3.17
C VAL A 353 -1.09 -3.80 -3.29
N ILE A 354 -1.22 -3.22 -4.47
CA ILE A 354 -0.93 -1.79 -4.71
C ILE A 354 -2.18 -1.08 -5.19
N ILE A 355 -2.26 0.21 -4.87
CA ILE A 355 -3.22 1.13 -5.47
C ILE A 355 -2.50 2.41 -5.89
N ASP A 356 -2.81 2.87 -7.10
CA ASP A 356 -2.32 4.13 -7.65
C ASP A 356 -3.39 5.21 -7.55
N PHE A 357 -2.99 6.36 -7.09
CA PHE A 357 -3.76 7.60 -7.16
C PHE A 357 -3.05 8.57 -8.09
N TYR A 358 -3.82 9.47 -8.72
CA TYR A 358 -3.31 10.46 -9.65
C TYR A 358 -3.80 11.86 -9.25
N PHE A 359 -2.95 12.89 -9.47
CA PHE A 359 -3.26 14.29 -9.20
C PHE A 359 -2.52 15.23 -10.13
#